data_74fbaa7b4f73a0b1e5d9b8ef716af62e
#
_entry.id   74fbaa7b4f73a0b1e5d9b8ef716af62e
#
_cell.length_a   1.000
_cell.length_b   1.000
_cell.length_c   1.000
_cell.angle_alpha   90.00
_cell.angle_beta   90.00
_cell.angle_gamma   90.00
#
_symmetry.space_group_name_H-M   'P 1'
#
loop_
_entity.id
_entity.type
_entity.pdbx_description
1 polymer ?
#
loop_
_entity_poly.entity_id
_entity_poly.type
_entity_poly.pdbx_seq_one_letter_code
_entity_poly.pdbx_strand_id
1 'polypeptide(L)'
;KTKESIEEGFVSILEPFIDTIVICTLTGLVILSSGAWIEKYENKFERTTFFILEGSFDETDSEELIDFFQGNNNSINLHSGEISIKSGKIEGNYTYINNRSFAEDILIYENENPVNGEISVKDGLVLSDVDIVGKSLVKSAVLTSKAFNKGFFGDYGEYIVTLGLLLFAFSTVVSWSYYGDRCTIYLFGKKYVFLYRIVYMSAFFIV
;
A
#
# COMPACT_ATOMS: atom_id res chain seq x y z
N LYS A 1 11.56 1.35 -34.60
CA LYS A 1 11.78 2.83 -34.73
C LYS A 1 10.96 3.31 -35.89
N THR A 2 9.87 4.00 -35.58
CA THR A 2 8.97 4.59 -36.57
C THR A 2 9.72 5.69 -37.37
N LYS A 3 9.45 5.77 -38.64
CA LYS A 3 10.12 6.75 -39.53
C LYS A 3 9.47 8.14 -39.46
N GLU A 4 8.24 8.22 -38.97
CA GLU A 4 7.44 9.45 -38.96
C GLU A 4 7.04 9.82 -37.52
N SER A 5 7.18 11.11 -37.18
CA SER A 5 6.85 11.67 -35.85
C SER A 5 5.35 11.49 -35.49
N ILE A 6 4.47 11.37 -36.47
CA ILE A 6 3.03 11.16 -36.30
C ILE A 6 2.77 9.76 -35.76
N GLU A 7 3.46 8.74 -36.27
CA GLU A 7 3.31 7.35 -35.76
C GLU A 7 3.80 7.22 -34.31
N GLU A 8 4.89 7.91 -33.96
CA GLU A 8 5.37 7.97 -32.56
C GLU A 8 4.30 8.60 -31.64
N GLY A 9 3.60 9.64 -32.11
CA GLY A 9 2.51 10.27 -31.37
C GLY A 9 1.32 9.31 -31.12
N PHE A 10 0.90 8.55 -32.12
CA PHE A 10 -0.17 7.56 -31.97
C PHE A 10 0.21 6.44 -31.00
N VAL A 11 1.43 5.92 -31.07
CA VAL A 11 1.91 4.89 -30.13
C VAL A 11 1.93 5.44 -28.71
N SER A 12 2.35 6.69 -28.50
CA SER A 12 2.37 7.33 -27.18
C SER A 12 0.99 7.53 -26.58
N ILE A 13 -0.07 7.67 -27.37
CA ILE A 13 -1.46 7.75 -26.91
C ILE A 13 -2.00 6.36 -26.52
N LEU A 14 -1.59 5.31 -27.22
CA LEU A 14 -2.03 3.94 -26.96
C LEU A 14 -1.46 3.39 -25.65
N GLU A 15 -0.26 3.79 -25.25
CA GLU A 15 0.40 3.32 -24.04
C GLU A 15 -0.46 3.61 -22.77
N PRO A 16 -0.86 4.86 -22.46
CA PRO A 16 -1.73 5.14 -21.31
C PRO A 16 -3.10 4.46 -21.42
N PHE A 17 -3.63 4.30 -22.62
CA PHE A 17 -4.92 3.61 -22.81
C PHE A 17 -4.81 2.13 -22.40
N ILE A 18 -3.79 1.42 -22.87
CA ILE A 18 -3.58 0.01 -22.55
C ILE A 18 -3.30 -0.14 -21.04
N ASP A 19 -2.39 0.65 -20.49
CA ASP A 19 -2.00 0.56 -19.09
C ASP A 19 -3.14 0.91 -18.15
N THR A 20 -3.84 2.02 -18.40
CA THR A 20 -4.86 2.52 -17.48
C THR A 20 -6.19 1.81 -17.65
N ILE A 21 -6.65 1.59 -18.87
CA ILE A 21 -7.97 0.99 -19.10
C ILE A 21 -7.88 -0.54 -19.12
N VAL A 22 -7.00 -1.11 -19.92
CA VAL A 22 -6.98 -2.58 -20.09
C VAL A 22 -6.36 -3.25 -18.85
N ILE A 23 -5.13 -2.89 -18.48
CA ILE A 23 -4.41 -3.58 -17.39
C ILE A 23 -5.07 -3.32 -16.05
N CYS A 24 -5.43 -2.08 -15.71
CA CYS A 24 -6.09 -1.79 -14.44
C CYS A 24 -7.48 -2.43 -14.34
N THR A 25 -8.25 -2.49 -15.43
CA THR A 25 -9.54 -3.19 -15.43
C THR A 25 -9.37 -4.69 -15.21
N LEU A 26 -8.44 -5.32 -15.90
CA LEU A 26 -8.15 -6.76 -15.72
C LEU A 26 -7.69 -7.05 -14.28
N THR A 27 -6.79 -6.25 -13.74
CA THR A 27 -6.33 -6.39 -12.35
C THR A 27 -7.48 -6.21 -11.35
N GLY A 28 -8.34 -5.20 -11.56
CA GLY A 28 -9.54 -4.98 -10.75
C GLY A 28 -10.51 -6.15 -10.80
N LEU A 29 -10.74 -6.73 -11.98
CA LEU A 29 -11.59 -7.92 -12.14
C LEU A 29 -11.00 -9.15 -11.43
N VAL A 30 -9.69 -9.36 -11.47
CA VAL A 30 -9.03 -10.44 -10.73
C VAL A 30 -9.22 -10.24 -9.23
N ILE A 31 -9.03 -9.03 -8.70
CA ILE A 31 -9.22 -8.73 -7.27
C ILE A 31 -10.66 -9.02 -6.86
N LEU A 32 -11.64 -8.53 -7.61
CA LEU A 32 -13.06 -8.72 -7.29
C LEU A 32 -13.48 -10.18 -7.38
N SER A 33 -13.08 -10.89 -8.43
CA SER A 33 -13.48 -12.29 -8.64
C SER A 33 -12.80 -13.26 -7.67
N SER A 34 -11.59 -12.94 -7.18
CA SER A 34 -10.86 -13.78 -6.22
C SER A 34 -11.44 -13.74 -4.81
N GLY A 35 -12.21 -12.70 -4.45
CA GLY A 35 -12.68 -12.46 -3.09
C GLY A 35 -11.57 -12.08 -2.09
N ALA A 36 -10.34 -11.85 -2.54
CA ALA A 36 -9.22 -11.51 -1.67
C ALA A 36 -9.42 -10.18 -0.92
N TRP A 37 -10.25 -9.29 -1.46
CA TRP A 37 -10.52 -7.96 -0.91
C TRP A 37 -11.37 -7.96 0.38
N ILE A 38 -12.07 -9.06 0.68
CA ILE A 38 -12.88 -9.23 1.90
C ILE A 38 -12.20 -10.09 2.96
N GLU A 39 -11.03 -10.66 2.66
CA GLU A 39 -10.32 -11.51 3.60
C GLU A 39 -9.25 -10.76 4.37
N LYS A 40 -9.13 -11.10 5.64
CA LYS A 40 -8.06 -10.61 6.52
C LYS A 40 -6.85 -11.52 6.42
N TYR A 41 -5.71 -10.93 6.13
CA TYR A 41 -4.43 -11.64 6.01
C TYR A 41 -3.49 -11.20 7.12
N GLU A 42 -2.67 -12.12 7.59
CA GLU A 42 -1.61 -11.82 8.52
C GLU A 42 -0.58 -10.87 7.86
N ASN A 43 -0.31 -9.77 8.52
CA ASN A 43 0.68 -8.79 8.07
C ASN A 43 1.26 -8.02 9.26
N LYS A 44 2.41 -7.38 9.03
CA LYS A 44 3.04 -6.47 9.98
C LYS A 44 2.41 -5.09 9.85
N PHE A 45 2.02 -4.50 10.95
CA PHE A 45 1.38 -3.20 11.00
C PHE A 45 2.40 -2.08 11.21
N GLU A 46 2.17 -0.98 10.51
CA GLU A 46 2.90 0.25 10.79
C GLU A 46 2.27 0.95 12.00
N ARG A 47 3.08 1.39 12.94
CA ARG A 47 2.62 2.07 14.16
C ARG A 47 1.79 3.32 13.89
N THR A 48 2.04 3.99 12.77
CA THR A 48 1.32 5.20 12.34
C THR A 48 -0.08 4.93 11.80
N THR A 49 -0.39 3.69 11.44
CA THR A 49 -1.68 3.29 10.86
C THR A 49 -2.47 2.33 11.74
N PHE A 50 -1.88 1.92 12.87
CA PHE A 50 -2.49 1.02 13.85
C PHE A 50 -3.00 1.83 15.05
N PHE A 51 -4.29 1.70 15.34
CA PHE A 51 -4.97 2.41 16.42
C PHE A 51 -5.63 1.44 17.37
N ILE A 52 -5.55 1.77 18.68
CA ILE A 52 -6.19 1.05 19.76
C ILE A 52 -7.32 1.90 20.32
N LEU A 53 -8.53 1.39 20.26
CA LEU A 53 -9.75 2.03 20.73
C LEU A 53 -10.22 1.36 22.02
N GLU A 54 -10.81 2.14 22.93
CA GLU A 54 -11.46 1.63 24.12
C GLU A 54 -12.84 1.07 23.79
N GLY A 55 -13.11 -0.12 24.28
CA GLY A 55 -14.37 -0.81 24.07
C GLY A 55 -14.33 -1.86 22.97
N SER A 56 -15.45 -2.50 22.75
CA SER A 56 -15.65 -3.53 21.74
C SER A 56 -16.54 -2.96 20.63
N PHE A 57 -15.95 -2.74 19.48
CA PHE A 57 -16.64 -2.38 18.25
C PHE A 57 -16.53 -3.54 17.27
N ASP A 58 -17.52 -3.71 16.42
CA ASP A 58 -17.54 -4.72 15.38
C ASP A 58 -17.80 -4.10 13.99
N GLU A 59 -17.95 -4.93 12.97
CA GLU A 59 -18.15 -4.47 11.60
C GLU A 59 -19.49 -3.75 11.39
N THR A 60 -20.47 -3.89 12.32
CA THR A 60 -21.76 -3.18 12.28
C THR A 60 -21.60 -1.72 12.70
N ASP A 61 -20.55 -1.40 13.46
CA ASP A 61 -20.23 -0.05 13.95
C ASP A 61 -19.37 0.74 12.93
N SER A 62 -19.20 0.21 11.73
CA SER A 62 -18.27 0.76 10.72
C SER A 62 -18.62 2.19 10.30
N GLU A 63 -19.91 2.59 10.31
CA GLU A 63 -20.32 3.95 9.97
C GLU A 63 -19.85 4.97 11.03
N GLU A 64 -19.96 4.63 12.32
CA GLU A 64 -19.46 5.49 13.41
C GLU A 64 -17.94 5.65 13.37
N LEU A 65 -17.22 4.56 13.03
CA LEU A 65 -15.77 4.56 12.87
C LEU A 65 -15.34 5.40 11.67
N ILE A 66 -16.05 5.32 10.54
CA ILE A 66 -15.77 6.14 9.36
C ILE A 66 -15.94 7.63 9.71
N ASP A 67 -17.04 7.98 10.38
CA ASP A 67 -17.33 9.35 10.81
C ASP A 67 -16.27 9.88 11.80
N PHE A 68 -15.80 9.02 12.71
CA PHE A 68 -14.70 9.37 13.61
C PHE A 68 -13.41 9.69 12.85
N PHE A 69 -12.99 8.83 11.92
CA PHE A 69 -11.77 9.05 11.13
C PHE A 69 -11.89 10.22 10.12
N GLN A 70 -13.10 10.63 9.79
CA GLN A 70 -13.37 11.85 9.00
C GLN A 70 -13.41 13.12 9.85
N GLY A 71 -13.32 13.00 11.18
CA GLY A 71 -13.38 14.12 12.11
C GLY A 71 -14.79 14.66 12.36
N ASN A 72 -15.82 13.90 11.99
CA ASN A 72 -17.23 14.30 12.13
C ASN A 72 -17.84 13.83 13.47
N ASN A 73 -17.23 12.88 14.15
CA ASN A 73 -17.72 12.30 15.38
C ASN A 73 -16.58 12.13 16.40
N ASN A 74 -16.80 12.61 17.62
CA ASN A 74 -15.86 12.53 18.74
C ASN A 74 -16.32 11.53 19.82
N SER A 75 -17.27 10.63 19.52
CA SER A 75 -17.83 9.68 20.50
C SER A 75 -16.91 8.49 20.77
N ILE A 76 -15.92 8.25 19.92
CA ILE A 76 -14.99 7.13 20.05
C ILE A 76 -13.74 7.57 20.81
N ASN A 77 -13.41 6.85 21.90
CA ASN A 77 -12.24 7.14 22.69
C ASN A 77 -11.03 6.33 22.18
N LEU A 78 -10.01 7.05 21.77
CA LEU A 78 -8.70 6.46 21.54
C LEU A 78 -8.03 6.20 22.88
N HIS A 79 -7.50 5.00 23.07
CA HIS A 79 -6.83 4.66 24.33
C HIS A 79 -5.57 5.52 24.54
N SER A 80 -5.40 6.01 25.76
CA SER A 80 -4.18 6.71 26.18
C SER A 80 -3.80 6.24 27.58
N GLY A 81 -2.64 5.59 27.69
CA GLY A 81 -2.16 5.02 28.94
C GLY A 81 -1.21 3.87 28.71
N GLU A 82 -1.00 3.08 29.74
CA GLU A 82 -0.23 1.85 29.68
C GLU A 82 -1.14 0.66 29.46
N ILE A 83 -0.75 -0.24 28.58
CA ILE A 83 -1.47 -1.48 28.25
C ILE A 83 -0.61 -2.66 28.65
N SER A 84 -1.18 -3.59 29.43
CA SER A 84 -0.51 -4.83 29.81
C SER A 84 -0.50 -5.83 28.66
N ILE A 85 0.66 -6.44 28.42
CA ILE A 85 0.87 -7.47 27.41
C ILE A 85 1.41 -8.72 28.07
N LYS A 86 0.84 -9.86 27.69
CA LYS A 86 1.25 -11.17 28.17
C LYS A 86 1.46 -12.13 27.01
N SER A 87 2.68 -12.63 26.88
CA SER A 87 3.07 -13.50 25.76
C SER A 87 2.73 -12.90 24.38
N GLY A 88 2.96 -11.61 24.21
CA GLY A 88 2.68 -10.86 23.00
C GLY A 88 1.22 -10.45 22.80
N LYS A 89 0.28 -10.90 23.64
CA LYS A 89 -1.14 -10.55 23.53
C LYS A 89 -1.50 -9.40 24.45
N ILE A 90 -2.28 -8.48 23.96
CA ILE A 90 -2.83 -7.37 24.71
C ILE A 90 -3.92 -7.90 25.66
N GLU A 91 -3.83 -7.56 26.96
CA GLU A 91 -4.86 -7.88 27.95
C GLU A 91 -5.83 -6.70 28.07
N GLY A 92 -7.13 -6.96 27.90
CA GLY A 92 -8.18 -5.93 28.01
C GLY A 92 -9.24 -6.04 26.93
N ASN A 93 -10.22 -5.13 27.01
CA ASN A 93 -11.29 -5.04 26.02
C ASN A 93 -11.03 -3.85 25.11
N TYR A 94 -10.32 -4.10 24.04
CA TYR A 94 -9.92 -3.10 23.07
C TYR A 94 -10.31 -3.52 21.66
N THR A 95 -10.60 -2.54 20.83
CA THR A 95 -10.76 -2.75 19.40
C THR A 95 -9.52 -2.22 18.68
N TYR A 96 -9.07 -2.96 17.70
CA TYR A 96 -7.87 -2.64 16.92
C TYR A 96 -8.24 -2.28 15.49
N ILE A 97 -7.66 -1.19 15.00
CA ILE A 97 -7.86 -0.76 13.62
C ILE A 97 -6.51 -0.59 12.96
N ASN A 98 -6.38 -1.18 11.78
CA ASN A 98 -5.23 -0.99 10.91
C ASN A 98 -5.68 -0.53 9.53
N ASN A 99 -5.18 0.63 9.07
CA ASN A 99 -5.51 1.17 7.75
C ASN A 99 -7.04 1.24 7.45
N ARG A 100 -7.86 1.61 8.43
CA ARG A 100 -9.33 1.71 8.35
C ARG A 100 -10.06 0.36 8.23
N SER A 101 -9.45 -0.73 8.65
CA SER A 101 -10.08 -2.04 8.79
C SER A 101 -9.89 -2.58 10.19
N PHE A 102 -10.86 -3.32 10.69
CA PHE A 102 -10.72 -4.03 11.95
C PHE A 102 -9.56 -5.02 11.86
N ALA A 103 -8.69 -4.96 12.87
CA ALA A 103 -7.57 -5.86 13.00
C ALA A 103 -7.84 -6.91 14.10
N GLU A 104 -7.39 -8.12 13.86
CA GLU A 104 -7.62 -9.30 14.72
C GLU A 104 -6.31 -10.02 15.00
N ASP A 105 -6.33 -10.89 16.01
CA ASP A 105 -5.21 -11.76 16.39
C ASP A 105 -3.90 -10.97 16.58
N ILE A 106 -3.98 -9.83 17.30
CA ILE A 106 -2.84 -8.94 17.50
C ILE A 106 -1.79 -9.60 18.38
N LEU A 107 -0.55 -9.61 17.89
CA LEU A 107 0.63 -10.06 18.59
C LEU A 107 1.71 -8.97 18.53
N ILE A 108 2.35 -8.72 19.67
CA ILE A 108 3.38 -7.69 19.81
C ILE A 108 4.71 -8.37 20.10
N TYR A 109 5.71 -8.01 19.31
CA TYR A 109 7.06 -8.54 19.41
C TYR A 109 8.07 -7.43 19.64
N GLU A 110 9.12 -7.75 20.39
CA GLU A 110 10.32 -6.93 20.51
C GLU A 110 11.51 -7.83 20.20
N ASN A 111 12.29 -7.47 19.16
CA ASN A 111 13.44 -8.26 18.70
C ASN A 111 13.07 -9.76 18.48
N GLU A 112 11.95 -10.00 17.76
CA GLU A 112 11.43 -11.34 17.44
C GLU A 112 10.89 -12.14 18.65
N ASN A 113 10.93 -11.60 19.87
CA ASN A 113 10.37 -12.25 21.06
C ASN A 113 9.02 -11.65 21.45
N PRO A 114 8.04 -12.47 21.89
CA PRO A 114 6.78 -11.95 22.38
C PRO A 114 7.00 -11.04 23.59
N VAL A 115 6.45 -9.85 23.55
CA VAL A 115 6.54 -8.87 24.66
C VAL A 115 5.77 -9.37 25.88
N ASN A 116 6.38 -9.19 27.06
CA ASN A 116 5.70 -9.34 28.35
C ASN A 116 5.96 -8.08 29.16
N GLY A 117 4.91 -7.43 29.63
CA GLY A 117 5.00 -6.19 30.40
C GLY A 117 3.99 -5.17 29.95
N GLU A 118 4.36 -3.91 30.00
CA GLU A 118 3.49 -2.78 29.67
C GLU A 118 4.05 -1.99 28.48
N ILE A 119 3.17 -1.54 27.63
CA ILE A 119 3.51 -0.61 26.53
C ILE A 119 2.75 0.68 26.69
N SER A 120 3.39 1.78 26.33
CA SER A 120 2.76 3.11 26.34
C SER A 120 2.03 3.37 25.04
N VAL A 121 0.78 3.80 25.18
CA VAL A 121 -0.11 4.21 24.07
C VAL A 121 -0.56 5.63 24.29
N LYS A 122 -0.58 6.44 23.25
CA LYS A 122 -1.10 7.79 23.30
C LYS A 122 -1.97 8.06 22.06
N ASP A 123 -3.17 8.56 22.32
CA ASP A 123 -4.15 8.83 21.27
C ASP A 123 -4.35 7.64 20.33
N GLY A 124 -4.41 6.43 20.90
CA GLY A 124 -4.54 5.16 20.19
C GLY A 124 -3.27 4.63 19.52
N LEU A 125 -2.19 5.43 19.48
CA LEU A 125 -0.95 5.04 18.80
C LEU A 125 0.06 4.46 19.80
N VAL A 126 0.70 3.36 19.41
CA VAL A 126 1.76 2.72 20.19
C VAL A 126 3.05 3.53 20.07
N LEU A 127 3.56 4.01 21.22
CA LEU A 127 4.79 4.80 21.29
C LEU A 127 6.05 3.93 21.39
N SER A 128 5.92 2.74 21.98
CA SER A 128 7.03 1.80 22.18
C SER A 128 7.58 1.29 20.84
N ASP A 129 8.87 1.02 20.77
CA ASP A 129 9.52 0.50 19.56
C ASP A 129 9.35 -1.02 19.46
N VAL A 130 8.15 -1.42 19.05
CA VAL A 130 7.72 -2.81 18.96
C VAL A 130 7.17 -3.14 17.58
N ASP A 131 7.25 -4.40 17.21
CA ASP A 131 6.64 -4.93 16.00
C ASP A 131 5.23 -5.43 16.31
N ILE A 132 4.25 -4.94 15.57
CA ILE A 132 2.85 -5.32 15.71
C ILE A 132 2.48 -6.19 14.51
N VAL A 133 2.01 -7.39 14.78
CA VAL A 133 1.57 -8.36 13.77
C VAL A 133 0.13 -8.75 14.06
N GLY A 134 -0.66 -8.95 13.03
CA GLY A 134 -2.04 -9.37 13.19
C GLY A 134 -2.73 -9.54 11.84
N LYS A 135 -4.02 -9.83 11.86
CA LYS A 135 -4.83 -10.00 10.66
C LYS A 135 -5.64 -8.74 10.37
N SER A 136 -5.52 -8.20 9.17
CA SER A 136 -6.35 -7.11 8.68
C SER A 136 -6.56 -7.20 7.17
N LEU A 137 -7.45 -6.37 6.63
CA LEU A 137 -7.57 -6.23 5.19
C LEU A 137 -6.28 -5.65 4.64
N VAL A 138 -5.77 -6.27 3.60
CA VAL A 138 -4.56 -5.80 2.89
C VAL A 138 -4.94 -4.92 1.71
N LYS A 139 -4.02 -4.06 1.29
CA LYS A 139 -4.23 -3.10 0.20
C LYS A 139 -3.06 -3.08 -0.78
N SER A 140 -3.23 -2.34 -1.89
CA SER A 140 -2.19 -2.10 -2.89
C SER A 140 -1.61 -3.40 -3.50
N ALA A 141 -0.31 -3.47 -3.70
CA ALA A 141 0.37 -4.60 -4.32
C ALA A 141 0.17 -5.92 -3.56
N VAL A 142 0.07 -5.88 -2.22
CA VAL A 142 -0.18 -7.07 -1.40
C VAL A 142 -1.54 -7.67 -1.70
N LEU A 143 -2.60 -6.84 -1.81
CA LEU A 143 -3.93 -7.31 -2.20
C LEU A 143 -3.93 -7.94 -3.59
N THR A 144 -3.26 -7.30 -4.55
CA THR A 144 -3.12 -7.82 -5.91
C THR A 144 -2.40 -9.18 -5.89
N SER A 145 -1.30 -9.31 -5.17
CA SER A 145 -0.56 -10.58 -5.04
C SER A 145 -1.44 -11.68 -4.45
N LYS A 146 -2.18 -11.39 -3.37
CA LYS A 146 -3.11 -12.36 -2.77
C LYS A 146 -4.25 -12.75 -3.71
N ALA A 147 -4.78 -11.79 -4.49
CA ALA A 147 -5.80 -12.06 -5.50
C ALA A 147 -5.30 -12.99 -6.61
N PHE A 148 -4.08 -12.76 -7.10
CA PHE A 148 -3.47 -13.62 -8.12
C PHE A 148 -3.13 -15.01 -7.58
N ASN A 149 -2.71 -15.14 -6.32
CA ASN A 149 -2.48 -16.43 -5.67
C ASN A 149 -3.76 -17.26 -5.54
N LYS A 150 -4.91 -16.62 -5.31
CA LYS A 150 -6.21 -17.29 -5.29
C LYS A 150 -6.72 -17.69 -6.68
N GLY A 151 -6.16 -17.13 -7.73
CA GLY A 151 -6.52 -17.41 -9.10
C GLY A 151 -5.88 -18.70 -9.65
N PHE A 152 -5.85 -18.80 -10.97
CA PHE A 152 -5.34 -19.95 -11.71
C PHE A 152 -3.87 -20.28 -11.41
N PHE A 153 -3.07 -19.29 -11.00
CA PHE A 153 -1.62 -19.43 -10.81
C PHE A 153 -1.22 -19.95 -9.42
N GLY A 154 -2.15 -20.06 -8.47
CA GLY A 154 -1.84 -20.50 -7.10
C GLY A 154 -0.69 -19.69 -6.49
N ASP A 155 0.21 -20.35 -5.75
CA ASP A 155 1.34 -19.69 -5.06
C ASP A 155 2.32 -18.96 -5.98
N TYR A 156 2.24 -19.18 -7.28
CA TYR A 156 3.05 -18.45 -8.27
C TYR A 156 2.47 -17.08 -8.65
N GLY A 157 1.24 -16.76 -8.24
CA GLY A 157 0.58 -15.49 -8.56
C GLY A 157 1.36 -14.27 -8.11
N GLU A 158 1.94 -14.31 -6.91
CA GLU A 158 2.75 -13.20 -6.37
C GLU A 158 4.03 -12.93 -7.17
N TYR A 159 4.66 -13.98 -7.70
CA TYR A 159 5.85 -13.81 -8.55
C TYR A 159 5.49 -13.18 -9.89
N ILE A 160 4.33 -13.51 -10.45
CA ILE A 160 3.83 -12.90 -11.68
C ILE A 160 3.56 -11.41 -11.47
N VAL A 161 2.90 -11.05 -10.36
CA VAL A 161 2.65 -9.66 -10.00
C VAL A 161 3.95 -8.90 -9.78
N THR A 162 4.89 -9.47 -9.02
CA THR A 162 6.18 -8.85 -8.72
C THR A 162 7.01 -8.62 -9.99
N LEU A 163 7.11 -9.63 -10.86
CA LEU A 163 7.82 -9.52 -12.14
C LEU A 163 7.13 -8.51 -13.06
N GLY A 164 5.79 -8.53 -13.11
CA GLY A 164 5.00 -7.58 -13.88
C GLY A 164 5.25 -6.14 -13.43
N LEU A 165 5.21 -5.88 -12.12
CA LEU A 165 5.51 -4.55 -11.55
C LEU A 165 6.94 -4.08 -11.86
N LEU A 166 7.92 -5.00 -11.75
CA LEU A 166 9.32 -4.68 -12.08
C LEU A 166 9.48 -4.30 -13.56
N LEU A 167 8.92 -5.10 -14.47
CA LEU A 167 8.98 -4.83 -15.91
C LEU A 167 8.23 -3.54 -16.26
N PHE A 168 7.07 -3.30 -15.65
CA PHE A 168 6.28 -2.09 -15.85
C PHE A 168 7.04 -0.85 -15.37
N ALA A 169 7.61 -0.87 -14.17
CA ALA A 169 8.41 0.22 -13.64
C ALA A 169 9.62 0.52 -14.53
N PHE A 170 10.34 -0.50 -14.98
CA PHE A 170 11.48 -0.35 -15.88
C PHE A 170 11.07 0.25 -17.23
N SER A 171 10.00 -0.26 -17.84
CA SER A 171 9.45 0.24 -19.11
C SER A 171 9.05 1.71 -18.99
N THR A 172 8.35 2.07 -17.91
CA THR A 172 7.91 3.43 -17.62
C THR A 172 9.11 4.39 -17.52
N VAL A 173 10.14 4.02 -16.75
CA VAL A 173 11.35 4.85 -16.61
C VAL A 173 12.01 5.12 -17.97
N VAL A 174 12.13 4.10 -18.81
CA VAL A 174 12.74 4.24 -20.13
C VAL A 174 11.88 5.12 -21.05
N SER A 175 10.58 4.88 -21.10
CA SER A 175 9.64 5.65 -21.95
C SER A 175 9.61 7.12 -21.54
N TRP A 176 9.49 7.42 -20.26
CA TRP A 176 9.46 8.81 -19.76
C TRP A 176 10.79 9.54 -20.00
N SER A 177 11.93 8.85 -19.88
CA SER A 177 13.23 9.42 -20.27
C SER A 177 13.25 9.83 -21.74
N TYR A 178 12.72 8.98 -22.62
CA TYR A 178 12.64 9.26 -24.05
C TYR A 178 11.71 10.43 -24.37
N TYR A 179 10.52 10.48 -23.78
CA TYR A 179 9.58 11.59 -23.98
C TYR A 179 10.16 12.92 -23.47
N GLY A 180 10.82 12.91 -22.33
CA GLY A 180 11.50 14.08 -21.80
C GLY A 180 12.64 14.57 -22.69
N ASP A 181 13.43 13.68 -23.29
CA ASP A 181 14.42 14.05 -24.33
C ASP A 181 13.76 14.79 -25.50
N ARG A 182 12.63 14.27 -26.01
CA ARG A 182 11.89 14.90 -27.13
C ARG A 182 11.35 16.27 -26.77
N CYS A 183 10.74 16.40 -25.58
CA CYS A 183 10.25 17.68 -25.08
C CYS A 183 11.39 18.70 -24.91
N THR A 184 12.53 18.26 -24.36
CA THR A 184 13.71 19.11 -24.16
C THR A 184 14.28 19.59 -25.51
N ILE A 185 14.35 18.71 -26.50
CA ILE A 185 14.79 19.09 -27.85
C ILE A 185 13.87 20.15 -28.48
N TYR A 186 12.57 19.98 -28.30
CA TYR A 186 11.56 20.90 -28.84
C TYR A 186 11.60 22.28 -28.20
N LEU A 187 11.69 22.32 -26.85
CA LEU A 187 11.62 23.58 -26.09
C LEU A 187 12.96 24.32 -26.02
N PHE A 188 14.06 23.61 -25.81
CA PHE A 188 15.37 24.19 -25.49
C PHE A 188 16.47 23.85 -26.51
N GLY A 189 16.17 22.93 -27.43
CA GLY A 189 17.12 22.48 -28.43
C GLY A 189 18.04 21.34 -27.97
N LYS A 190 18.76 20.72 -28.92
CA LYS A 190 19.56 19.50 -28.69
C LYS A 190 20.66 19.67 -27.63
N LYS A 191 21.16 20.88 -27.41
CA LYS A 191 22.26 21.17 -26.47
C LYS A 191 21.88 20.84 -25.00
N TYR A 192 20.61 20.97 -24.64
CA TYR A 192 20.15 20.82 -23.26
C TYR A 192 19.73 19.39 -22.92
N VAL A 193 19.69 18.45 -23.85
CA VAL A 193 19.33 17.06 -23.62
C VAL A 193 20.25 16.38 -22.60
N PHE A 194 21.56 16.65 -22.68
CA PHE A 194 22.52 16.10 -21.73
C PHE A 194 22.26 16.56 -20.29
N LEU A 195 21.94 17.83 -20.11
CA LEU A 195 21.58 18.40 -18.80
C LEU A 195 20.29 17.78 -18.27
N TYR A 196 19.26 17.65 -19.13
CA TYR A 196 18.02 16.98 -18.75
C TYR A 196 18.26 15.54 -18.26
N ARG A 197 19.07 14.76 -18.96
CA ARG A 197 19.38 13.37 -18.56
C ARG A 197 20.09 13.30 -17.21
N ILE A 198 21.01 14.21 -16.91
CA ILE A 198 21.66 14.26 -15.59
C ILE A 198 20.62 14.54 -14.51
N VAL A 199 19.77 15.54 -14.70
CA VAL A 199 18.72 15.89 -13.73
C VAL A 199 17.75 14.73 -13.54
N TYR A 200 17.30 14.10 -14.63
CA TYR A 200 16.38 12.97 -14.61
C TYR A 200 16.97 11.77 -13.82
N MET A 201 18.21 11.40 -14.13
CA MET A 201 18.90 10.32 -13.43
C MET A 201 19.15 10.64 -11.96
N SER A 202 19.52 11.89 -11.64
CA SER A 202 19.75 12.32 -10.24
C SER A 202 18.46 12.24 -9.41
N ALA A 203 17.30 12.51 -10.00
CA ALA A 203 16.01 12.44 -9.32
C ALA A 203 15.71 11.02 -8.78
N PHE A 204 16.18 9.97 -9.45
CA PHE A 204 16.01 8.57 -8.96
C PHE A 204 16.83 8.25 -7.72
N PHE A 205 17.90 9.00 -7.44
CA PHE A 205 18.73 8.77 -6.26
C PHE A 205 18.33 9.62 -5.05
N ILE A 206 17.43 10.60 -5.24
CA ILE A 206 16.98 11.51 -4.18
C ILE A 206 15.67 11.04 -3.55
N VAL A 207 14.87 10.28 -4.29
CA VAL A 207 13.59 9.69 -3.85
C VAL A 207 13.82 8.34 -3.19
#